data_0f3543fb476ab53c0ed918fab64aa9da
#
_entry.id   0f3543fb476ab53c0ed918fab64aa9da
#
_cell.length_a   1.000
_cell.length_b   1.000
_cell.length_c   1.000
_cell.angle_alpha   90.00
_cell.angle_beta   90.00
_cell.angle_gamma   90.00
#
_symmetry.space_group_name_H-M   'P 1'
#
loop_
_entity.id
_entity.type
_entity.pdbx_description
1 polymer ?
#
loop_
_entity_poly.entity_id
_entity_poly.type
_entity_poly.pdbx_seq_one_letter_code
_entity_poly.pdbx_strand_id
1 'polypeptide(L)'
;MTRGLALHAGRASFVVLLSMLTSLATAHTTIKSTVPANEAVLRQSPAVIEVAFEHIAQLTSVTVVVAGQEPRKLGFAPLGNAFNFTLANPQLAPGRNEVRWKALSSDGHVIGGTLVFTVDPSAPESLVPPRN
;
A
#
# COMPACT_ATOMS: atom_id res chain seq x y z
N MET A 1 28.88 -51.94 57.61
CA MET A 1 29.16 -52.17 56.20
C MET A 1 27.84 -52.10 55.47
N THR A 2 27.49 -50.98 54.92
CA THR A 2 26.44 -50.87 53.88
C THR A 2 26.63 -49.52 53.16
N ARG A 3 26.98 -49.63 51.92
CA ARG A 3 27.23 -48.49 51.03
C ARG A 3 25.88 -47.98 50.50
N GLY A 4 25.49 -46.79 50.91
CA GLY A 4 24.34 -46.11 50.35
C GLY A 4 24.66 -45.57 48.94
N LEU A 5 23.89 -46.05 48.00
CA LEU A 5 23.95 -45.56 46.60
C LEU A 5 23.09 -44.32 46.47
N ALA A 6 23.70 -43.14 46.33
CA ALA A 6 22.98 -41.92 46.10
C ALA A 6 22.53 -41.82 44.63
N LEU A 7 21.24 -41.88 44.40
CA LEU A 7 20.64 -41.66 43.09
C LEU A 7 20.60 -40.13 42.83
N HIS A 8 21.39 -39.68 41.90
CA HIS A 8 21.32 -38.31 41.39
C HIS A 8 20.17 -38.23 40.37
N ALA A 9 19.06 -37.68 40.78
CA ALA A 9 17.97 -37.32 39.90
C ALA A 9 18.37 -36.07 39.10
N GLY A 10 18.77 -36.26 37.86
CA GLY A 10 19.00 -35.19 36.92
C GLY A 10 17.69 -34.48 36.56
N ARG A 11 17.57 -33.23 36.99
CA ARG A 11 16.48 -32.37 36.54
C ARG A 11 16.79 -31.89 35.12
N ALA A 12 16.18 -32.53 34.15
CA ALA A 12 16.18 -32.03 32.79
C ALA A 12 15.31 -30.76 32.72
N SER A 13 15.92 -29.59 32.71
CA SER A 13 15.25 -28.32 32.39
C SER A 13 14.87 -28.32 30.93
N PHE A 14 13.60 -28.54 30.64
CA PHE A 14 13.04 -28.40 29.31
C PHE A 14 12.82 -26.89 29.06
N VAL A 15 13.77 -26.25 28.39
CA VAL A 15 13.63 -24.88 27.92
C VAL A 15 12.73 -24.90 26.70
N VAL A 16 11.46 -24.60 26.89
CA VAL A 16 10.52 -24.35 25.79
C VAL A 16 10.85 -23.00 25.20
N LEU A 17 11.59 -22.99 24.09
CA LEU A 17 11.83 -21.81 23.29
C LEU A 17 10.53 -21.47 22.54
N LEU A 18 9.73 -20.59 23.15
CA LEU A 18 8.51 -20.07 22.55
C LEU A 18 8.92 -19.13 21.40
N SER A 19 9.02 -19.68 20.21
CA SER A 19 9.24 -18.90 18.98
C SER A 19 8.01 -18.03 18.77
N MET A 20 8.11 -16.74 19.15
CA MET A 20 7.14 -15.72 18.74
C MET A 20 7.26 -15.55 17.22
N LEU A 21 6.38 -16.21 16.47
CA LEU A 21 6.13 -15.84 15.09
C LEU A 21 5.48 -14.44 15.13
N THR A 22 6.28 -13.41 14.93
CA THR A 22 5.76 -12.09 14.61
C THR A 22 5.15 -12.19 13.22
N SER A 23 3.84 -12.38 13.18
CA SER A 23 3.07 -12.19 11.95
C SER A 23 3.28 -10.73 11.53
N LEU A 24 4.08 -10.51 10.49
CA LEU A 24 4.07 -9.26 9.76
C LEU A 24 2.65 -9.13 9.20
N ALA A 25 1.80 -8.38 9.91
CA ALA A 25 0.54 -7.94 9.38
C ALA A 25 0.88 -7.09 8.16
N THR A 26 0.87 -7.69 6.97
CA THR A 26 0.80 -6.97 5.72
C THR A 26 -0.45 -6.12 5.81
N ALA A 27 -0.26 -4.79 5.89
CA ALA A 27 -1.36 -3.86 5.76
C ALA A 27 -2.03 -4.19 4.42
N HIS A 28 -3.16 -4.90 4.47
CA HIS A 28 -3.95 -5.18 3.29
C HIS A 28 -4.35 -3.84 2.71
N THR A 29 -3.81 -3.54 1.54
CA THR A 29 -4.25 -2.38 0.78
C THR A 29 -5.73 -2.58 0.54
N THR A 30 -6.54 -1.71 1.11
CA THR A 30 -8.00 -1.73 0.93
C THR A 30 -8.42 -1.26 -0.47
N ILE A 31 -7.45 -0.96 -1.32
CA ILE A 31 -7.67 -0.67 -2.73
C ILE A 31 -7.85 -1.99 -3.49
N LYS A 32 -8.98 -2.12 -4.15
CA LYS A 32 -9.31 -3.23 -5.03
C LYS A 32 -8.60 -3.13 -6.37
N SER A 33 -8.61 -1.94 -6.97
CA SER A 33 -8.01 -1.69 -8.28
C SER A 33 -7.77 -0.20 -8.51
N THR A 34 -6.90 0.10 -9.46
CA THR A 34 -6.69 1.46 -9.99
C THR A 34 -6.59 1.42 -11.51
N VAL A 35 -6.97 2.52 -12.15
CA VAL A 35 -6.78 2.74 -13.58
C VAL A 35 -6.16 4.12 -13.75
N PRO A 36 -4.92 4.21 -14.25
CA PRO A 36 -4.00 3.14 -14.61
C PRO A 36 -3.67 2.22 -13.43
N ALA A 37 -3.25 0.98 -13.71
CA ALA A 37 -2.88 0.04 -12.66
C ALA A 37 -1.69 0.57 -11.82
N ASN A 38 -1.68 0.25 -10.53
CA ASN A 38 -0.52 0.53 -9.70
C ASN A 38 0.75 -0.09 -10.32
N GLU A 39 1.87 0.62 -10.24
CA GLU A 39 3.16 0.25 -10.86
C GLU A 39 3.20 0.38 -12.39
N ALA A 40 2.16 0.92 -13.02
CA ALA A 40 2.13 1.08 -14.47
C ALA A 40 3.24 2.02 -14.98
N VAL A 41 3.77 1.69 -16.16
CA VAL A 41 4.62 2.56 -16.94
C VAL A 41 3.76 3.24 -18.00
N LEU A 42 3.74 4.56 -17.98
CA LEU A 42 2.90 5.41 -18.83
C LEU A 42 3.79 6.26 -19.73
N ARG A 43 3.36 6.51 -20.96
CA ARG A 43 4.10 7.42 -21.85
C ARG A 43 3.90 8.89 -21.51
N GLN A 44 2.80 9.20 -20.84
CA GLN A 44 2.43 10.55 -20.42
C GLN A 44 1.58 10.50 -19.16
N SER A 45 1.46 11.63 -18.46
CA SER A 45 0.53 11.73 -17.34
C SER A 45 -0.90 11.46 -17.80
N PRO A 46 -1.66 10.59 -17.09
CA PRO A 46 -3.05 10.35 -17.43
C PRO A 46 -3.91 11.59 -17.08
N ALA A 47 -5.04 11.75 -17.74
CA ALA A 47 -6.00 12.81 -17.42
C ALA A 47 -6.65 12.58 -16.06
N VAL A 48 -6.86 11.32 -15.70
CA VAL A 48 -7.46 10.89 -14.43
C VAL A 48 -6.79 9.62 -13.93
N ILE A 49 -6.84 9.41 -12.63
CA ILE A 49 -6.58 8.12 -11.99
C ILE A 49 -7.87 7.70 -11.29
N GLU A 50 -8.38 6.54 -11.63
CA GLU A 50 -9.53 5.94 -10.95
C GLU A 50 -9.03 5.01 -9.85
N VAL A 51 -9.65 5.09 -8.68
CA VAL A 51 -9.32 4.27 -7.51
C VAL A 51 -10.60 3.59 -7.02
N ALA A 52 -10.59 2.27 -6.96
CA ALA A 52 -11.68 1.49 -6.41
C ALA A 52 -11.23 0.85 -5.09
N PHE A 53 -12.02 1.04 -4.04
CA PHE A 53 -11.83 0.40 -2.74
C PHE A 53 -12.62 -0.91 -2.64
N GLU A 54 -12.15 -1.86 -1.87
CA GLU A 54 -12.89 -3.10 -1.58
C GLU A 54 -14.14 -2.85 -0.73
N HIS A 55 -14.06 -1.87 0.16
CA HIS A 55 -15.15 -1.46 1.04
C HIS A 55 -15.36 0.05 0.94
N ILE A 56 -16.55 0.50 1.30
CA ILE A 56 -16.85 1.94 1.38
C ILE A 56 -15.83 2.62 2.29
N ALA A 57 -15.25 3.70 1.80
CA ALA A 57 -14.30 4.54 2.53
C ALA A 57 -14.54 6.00 2.19
N GLN A 58 -14.05 6.90 3.02
CA GLN A 58 -14.00 8.34 2.75
C GLN A 58 -12.56 8.74 2.46
N LEU A 59 -12.24 9.04 1.22
CA LEU A 59 -10.92 9.56 0.86
C LEU A 59 -10.75 10.94 1.51
N THR A 60 -9.67 11.15 2.26
CA THR A 60 -9.45 12.37 3.05
C THR A 60 -8.32 13.22 2.50
N SER A 61 -7.31 12.61 1.91
CA SER A 61 -6.22 13.34 1.26
C SER A 61 -5.53 12.52 0.19
N VAL A 62 -5.07 13.21 -0.84
CA VAL A 62 -4.20 12.65 -1.88
C VAL A 62 -3.07 13.65 -2.12
N THR A 63 -1.85 13.13 -2.22
CA THR A 63 -0.65 13.94 -2.44
C THR A 63 0.23 13.27 -3.49
N VAL A 64 0.63 14.02 -4.50
CA VAL A 64 1.61 13.59 -5.50
C VAL A 64 3.00 13.97 -5.00
N VAL A 65 3.91 13.01 -5.00
CA VAL A 65 5.31 13.17 -4.60
C VAL A 65 6.19 12.77 -5.77
N VAL A 66 7.03 13.70 -6.21
CA VAL A 66 8.02 13.49 -7.27
C VAL A 66 9.39 13.80 -6.68
N ALA A 67 10.40 13.00 -7.02
CA ALA A 67 11.77 13.23 -6.56
C ALA A 67 12.26 14.64 -6.93
N GLY A 68 12.80 15.37 -5.96
CA GLY A 68 13.32 16.72 -6.16
C GLY A 68 12.27 17.82 -6.28
N GLN A 69 10.99 17.52 -6.03
CA GLN A 69 9.90 18.49 -6.04
C GLN A 69 9.15 18.49 -4.70
N GLU A 70 8.54 19.63 -4.38
CA GLU A 70 7.66 19.72 -3.22
C GLU A 70 6.40 18.85 -3.41
N PRO A 71 5.96 18.12 -2.38
CA PRO A 71 4.73 17.35 -2.44
C PRO A 71 3.53 18.26 -2.74
N ARG A 72 2.68 17.81 -3.65
CA ARG A 72 1.52 18.58 -4.12
C ARG A 72 0.21 17.85 -3.81
N LYS A 73 -0.72 18.57 -3.17
CA LYS A 73 -2.08 18.03 -2.95
C LYS A 73 -2.81 17.86 -4.29
N LEU A 74 -3.55 16.76 -4.39
CA LEU A 74 -4.38 16.45 -5.55
C LEU A 74 -5.86 16.44 -5.14
N GLY A 75 -6.70 17.06 -5.98
CA GLY A 75 -8.15 17.00 -5.83
C GLY A 75 -8.72 15.64 -6.21
N PHE A 76 -9.83 15.28 -5.59
CA PHE A 76 -10.53 14.03 -5.84
C PHE A 76 -12.04 14.19 -5.71
N ALA A 77 -12.78 13.28 -6.33
CA ALA A 77 -14.24 13.19 -6.25
C ALA A 77 -14.68 11.71 -6.23
N PRO A 78 -15.84 11.40 -5.62
CA PRO A 78 -16.71 12.28 -4.86
C PRO A 78 -16.12 12.67 -3.50
N LEU A 79 -16.68 13.64 -2.84
CA LEU A 79 -16.46 13.91 -1.41
C LEU A 79 -17.37 13.01 -0.60
N GLY A 80 -16.90 12.56 0.59
CA GLY A 80 -17.66 11.67 1.46
C GLY A 80 -17.39 10.18 1.17
N ASN A 81 -18.33 9.34 1.58
CA ASN A 81 -18.19 7.89 1.50
C ASN A 81 -18.49 7.38 0.09
N ALA A 82 -17.58 6.60 -0.48
CA ALA A 82 -17.76 5.96 -1.78
C ALA A 82 -16.90 4.69 -1.90
N PHE A 83 -17.19 3.87 -2.91
CA PHE A 83 -16.32 2.77 -3.34
C PHE A 83 -15.28 3.24 -4.36
N ASN A 84 -15.65 4.20 -5.22
CA ASN A 84 -14.83 4.66 -6.32
C ASN A 84 -14.54 6.15 -6.20
N PHE A 85 -13.30 6.52 -6.46
CA PHE A 85 -12.85 7.90 -6.49
C PHE A 85 -12.11 8.19 -7.79
N THR A 86 -12.25 9.41 -8.27
CA THR A 86 -11.52 9.94 -9.43
C THR A 86 -10.56 11.02 -8.96
N LEU A 87 -9.29 10.86 -9.32
CA LEU A 87 -8.24 11.85 -9.10
C LEU A 87 -8.02 12.55 -10.44
N ALA A 88 -8.46 13.80 -10.53
CA ALA A 88 -8.39 14.54 -11.77
C ALA A 88 -7.05 15.25 -11.93
N ASN A 89 -6.53 15.24 -13.14
CA ASN A 89 -5.36 16.00 -13.55
C ASN A 89 -4.14 15.80 -12.62
N PRO A 90 -3.64 14.59 -12.45
CA PRO A 90 -2.55 14.29 -11.51
C PRO A 90 -1.23 14.99 -11.86
N GLN A 91 -1.04 15.40 -13.12
CA GLN A 91 0.17 16.09 -13.61
C GLN A 91 1.46 15.36 -13.18
N LEU A 92 1.53 14.08 -13.50
CA LEU A 92 2.71 13.26 -13.22
C LEU A 92 3.90 13.73 -14.08
N ALA A 93 5.06 13.83 -13.45
CA ALA A 93 6.30 14.21 -14.14
C ALA A 93 6.98 12.97 -14.76
N PRO A 94 7.86 13.15 -15.77
CA PRO A 94 8.73 12.07 -16.22
C PRO A 94 9.50 11.44 -15.08
N GLY A 95 9.63 10.11 -15.10
CA GLY A 95 10.22 9.32 -14.03
C GLY A 95 9.20 8.76 -13.05
N ARG A 96 9.67 8.38 -11.86
CA ARG A 96 8.87 7.76 -10.80
C ARG A 96 8.05 8.80 -10.05
N ASN A 97 6.75 8.56 -9.94
CA ASN A 97 5.81 9.37 -9.18
C ASN A 97 5.15 8.50 -8.11
N GLU A 98 4.93 9.07 -6.93
CA GLU A 98 4.15 8.44 -5.87
C GLU A 98 2.86 9.25 -5.64
N VAL A 99 1.74 8.54 -5.61
CA VAL A 99 0.45 9.12 -5.23
C VAL A 99 0.10 8.55 -3.87
N ARG A 100 0.34 9.33 -2.83
CA ARG A 100 0.06 8.97 -1.44
C ARG A 100 -1.35 9.36 -1.08
N TRP A 101 -2.10 8.42 -0.53
CA TRP A 101 -3.49 8.65 -0.17
C TRP A 101 -3.75 8.28 1.29
N LYS A 102 -4.76 8.94 1.86
CA LYS A 102 -5.33 8.60 3.17
C LYS A 102 -6.85 8.58 3.05
N ALA A 103 -7.46 7.66 3.76
CA ALA A 103 -8.91 7.53 3.82
C ALA A 103 -9.35 7.14 5.23
N LEU A 104 -10.62 7.35 5.51
CA LEU A 104 -11.30 6.87 6.70
C LEU A 104 -12.16 5.67 6.29
N SER A 105 -11.92 4.52 6.87
CA SER A 105 -12.73 3.33 6.65
C SER A 105 -14.08 3.43 7.36
N SER A 106 -15.05 2.60 6.97
CA SER A 106 -16.39 2.62 7.54
C SER A 106 -16.45 2.34 9.04
N ASP A 107 -15.44 1.69 9.58
CA ASP A 107 -15.30 1.41 11.03
C ASP A 107 -14.56 2.53 11.79
N GLY A 108 -14.20 3.64 11.12
CA GLY A 108 -13.57 4.81 11.73
C GLY A 108 -12.05 4.77 11.81
N HIS A 109 -11.37 3.76 11.24
CA HIS A 109 -9.91 3.71 11.20
C HIS A 109 -9.35 4.52 10.04
N VAL A 110 -8.25 5.23 10.30
CA VAL A 110 -7.48 5.88 9.23
C VAL A 110 -6.64 4.82 8.52
N ILE A 111 -6.84 4.73 7.22
CA ILE A 111 -6.10 3.85 6.32
C ILE A 111 -5.34 4.70 5.31
N GLY A 112 -4.29 4.18 4.74
CA GLY A 112 -3.52 4.89 3.73
C GLY A 112 -2.59 3.98 2.96
N GLY A 113 -2.06 4.51 1.88
CA GLY A 113 -1.13 3.78 1.03
C GLY A 113 -0.48 4.68 -0.01
N THR A 114 0.25 4.04 -0.90
CA THR A 114 0.98 4.69 -1.99
C THR A 114 0.73 3.93 -3.28
N LEU A 115 0.34 4.66 -4.31
CA LEU A 115 0.34 4.18 -5.70
C LEU A 115 1.60 4.71 -6.37
N VAL A 116 2.17 3.91 -7.24
CA VAL A 116 3.37 4.26 -7.98
C VAL A 116 3.08 4.25 -9.48
N PHE A 117 3.53 5.29 -10.17
CA PHE A 117 3.45 5.37 -11.63
C PHE A 117 4.80 5.86 -12.16
N THR A 118 5.28 5.25 -13.21
CA THR A 118 6.45 5.72 -13.94
C THR A 118 6.02 6.34 -15.26
N VAL A 119 6.37 7.59 -15.49
CA VAL A 119 6.14 8.24 -16.80
C VAL A 119 7.43 8.15 -17.58
N ASP A 120 7.40 7.39 -18.67
CA ASP A 120 8.49 7.21 -19.61
C ASP A 120 7.99 7.46 -21.04
N PRO A 121 8.25 8.65 -21.61
CA PRO A 121 7.84 8.97 -22.97
C PRO A 121 8.41 8.03 -24.04
N SER A 122 9.50 7.33 -23.73
CA SER A 122 10.17 6.38 -24.64
C SER A 122 9.68 4.94 -24.48
N ALA A 123 8.80 4.65 -23.53
CA ALA A 123 8.32 3.30 -23.28
C ALA A 123 7.66 2.67 -24.51
N PRO A 124 7.89 1.36 -24.78
CA PRO A 124 7.19 0.65 -25.85
C PRO A 124 5.67 0.70 -25.68
N GLU A 125 4.93 0.77 -26.78
CA GLU A 125 3.46 0.79 -26.78
C GLU A 125 2.86 -0.40 -26.00
N SER A 126 3.52 -1.55 -26.00
CA SER A 126 3.09 -2.77 -25.31
C SER A 126 3.06 -2.67 -23.78
N LEU A 127 3.74 -1.69 -23.20
CA LEU A 127 3.74 -1.45 -21.76
C LEU A 127 2.66 -0.46 -21.31
N VAL A 128 2.00 0.17 -22.27
CA VAL A 128 0.94 1.15 -22.01
C VAL A 128 -0.39 0.42 -21.91
N PRO A 129 -1.15 0.60 -20.82
CA PRO A 129 -2.48 0.00 -20.73
C PRO A 129 -3.37 0.52 -21.87
N PRO A 130 -4.29 -0.32 -22.40
CA PRO A 130 -5.20 0.11 -23.46
C PRO A 130 -6.01 1.32 -23.00
N ARG A 131 -6.16 2.28 -23.88
CA ARG A 131 -7.09 3.40 -23.67
C ARG A 131 -8.50 2.89 -23.94
N ASN A 132 -9.32 2.86 -22.92
CA ASN A 132 -10.76 2.69 -23.08
C ASN A 132 -11.41 4.04 -23.41
#